data_6a9823d089ca141098fbff2ccc6e84bb
#
_entry.id   6a9823d089ca141098fbff2ccc6e84bb
#
_cell.length_a   1.000
_cell.length_b   1.000
_cell.length_c   1.000
_cell.angle_alpha   90.00
_cell.angle_beta   90.00
_cell.angle_gamma   90.00
#
_symmetry.space_group_name_H-M   'P 1'
#
loop_
_entity.id
_entity.type
_entity.pdbx_description
1 polymer ?
#
loop_
_entity_poly.entity_id
_entity_poly.type
_entity_poly.pdbx_seq_one_letter_code
_entity_poly.pdbx_strand_id
1 'polypeptide(L)'
;MANKYLANPKKIEVSNQNIPHSDIDYETFFINKKDTENAIFNLLRYYDNKNILIFCSTRASVTHVHTRLLNRGFKVVCLSGALSQSERFKALQDIKNGRSKICVATDVAARGIDLVDLDIVIHADLPRNRENLLHRSGRTGRAGKKGKCILFFSPKEIKFYENLIFEAKIKPRLKRFIQKEEIENKDNEKIINNITFNERVLDNEEIILKDIIDKFSIREIALAYIKNIKKDLTPIEDVEDIYNSLNELRSIQKKYKYKKKGKKRGFKFKDRKKNKKINI
;
A
#
# COMPACT_ATOMS: atom_id res chain seq x y z
N MET A 1 -5.26 -24.02 27.92
CA MET A 1 -6.25 -23.66 28.98
C MET A 1 -7.52 -24.49 28.89
N ALA A 2 -8.17 -24.64 27.73
CA ALA A 2 -9.45 -25.39 27.62
C ALA A 2 -9.42 -26.80 28.21
N ASN A 3 -8.36 -27.57 28.00
CA ASN A 3 -8.21 -28.93 28.53
C ASN A 3 -8.16 -29.04 30.09
N LYS A 4 -8.04 -27.88 30.78
CA LYS A 4 -7.99 -27.83 32.24
C LYS A 4 -9.38 -27.69 32.86
N TYR A 5 -10.36 -27.23 32.06
CA TYR A 5 -11.72 -26.91 32.54
C TYR A 5 -12.84 -27.61 31.78
N LEU A 6 -12.53 -28.32 30.69
CA LEU A 6 -13.53 -29.01 29.88
C LEU A 6 -13.15 -30.46 29.69
N ALA A 7 -14.11 -31.36 29.92
CA ALA A 7 -13.97 -32.80 29.65
C ALA A 7 -14.13 -33.02 28.14
N ASN A 8 -13.05 -33.48 27.47
CA ASN A 8 -13.00 -33.75 26.03
C ASN A 8 -13.43 -32.59 25.12
N PRO A 9 -12.75 -31.42 25.20
CA PRO A 9 -13.09 -30.28 24.33
C PRO A 9 -12.81 -30.61 22.86
N LYS A 10 -13.84 -30.50 22.02
CA LYS A 10 -13.69 -30.60 20.57
C LYS A 10 -13.21 -29.27 20.03
N LYS A 11 -11.94 -29.21 19.59
CA LYS A 11 -11.37 -28.02 18.94
C LYS A 11 -11.89 -27.90 17.50
N ILE A 12 -12.73 -26.92 17.23
CA ILE A 12 -13.19 -26.61 15.88
C ILE A 12 -12.37 -25.41 15.40
N GLU A 13 -11.45 -25.62 14.45
CA GLU A 13 -10.74 -24.55 13.77
C GLU A 13 -11.46 -24.22 12.46
N VAL A 14 -12.10 -23.06 12.39
CA VAL A 14 -12.95 -22.65 11.26
C VAL A 14 -12.15 -22.07 10.08
N SER A 15 -10.86 -21.77 10.25
CA SER A 15 -9.98 -21.35 9.17
C SER A 15 -8.52 -21.63 9.48
N ASN A 16 -7.78 -22.13 8.50
CA ASN A 16 -6.32 -22.08 8.48
C ASN A 16 -5.87 -20.61 8.26
N GLN A 17 -5.86 -19.81 9.33
CA GLN A 17 -5.40 -18.39 9.30
C GLN A 17 -3.94 -18.25 8.84
N ASN A 18 -3.29 -19.35 8.52
CA ASN A 18 -1.87 -19.46 8.18
C ASN A 18 -1.60 -19.71 6.69
N ILE A 19 -2.63 -19.76 5.83
CA ILE A 19 -2.47 -19.95 4.39
C ILE A 19 -2.56 -18.59 3.70
N PRO A 20 -1.61 -18.24 2.82
CA PRO A 20 -1.73 -17.04 1.99
C PRO A 20 -3.02 -17.11 1.16
N HIS A 21 -3.74 -16.01 1.11
CA HIS A 21 -4.95 -15.92 0.29
C HIS A 21 -4.56 -15.96 -1.19
N SER A 22 -5.08 -16.93 -1.94
CA SER A 22 -4.83 -17.12 -3.38
C SER A 22 -5.33 -15.96 -4.23
N ASP A 23 -6.32 -15.23 -3.73
CA ASP A 23 -7.00 -14.14 -4.43
C ASP A 23 -6.34 -12.79 -4.23
N ILE A 24 -5.19 -12.75 -3.52
CA ILE A 24 -4.44 -11.51 -3.28
C ILE A 24 -3.18 -11.47 -4.14
N ASP A 25 -3.10 -10.45 -4.99
CA ASP A 25 -1.91 -10.11 -5.76
C ASP A 25 -0.96 -9.26 -4.89
N TYR A 26 0.18 -9.81 -4.53
CA TYR A 26 1.19 -9.11 -3.74
C TYR A 26 2.20 -8.41 -4.64
N GLU A 27 2.29 -7.10 -4.52
CA GLU A 27 3.29 -6.27 -5.18
C GLU A 27 4.21 -5.62 -4.17
N THR A 28 5.49 -5.52 -4.49
CA THR A 28 6.47 -4.86 -3.63
C THR A 28 7.31 -3.88 -4.40
N PHE A 29 7.60 -2.76 -3.75
CA PHE A 29 8.44 -1.71 -4.29
C PHE A 29 9.64 -1.48 -3.39
N PHE A 30 10.82 -1.45 -4.00
CA PHE A 30 12.07 -1.12 -3.33
C PHE A 30 12.33 0.37 -3.50
N ILE A 31 12.16 1.14 -2.41
CA ILE A 31 12.26 2.60 -2.41
C ILE A 31 13.00 3.09 -1.17
N ASN A 32 13.46 4.33 -1.16
CA ASN A 32 13.98 4.94 0.04
C ASN A 32 12.87 5.18 1.08
N LYS A 33 13.18 5.02 2.36
CA LYS A 33 12.19 5.22 3.43
C LYS A 33 11.59 6.62 3.43
N LYS A 34 12.39 7.64 3.08
CA LYS A 34 11.94 9.04 2.97
C LYS A 34 10.87 9.24 1.89
N ASP A 35 10.87 8.40 0.85
CA ASP A 35 9.99 8.52 -0.31
C ASP A 35 8.68 7.73 -0.15
N THR A 36 8.49 7.00 0.97
CA THR A 36 7.31 6.15 1.18
C THR A 36 6.00 6.94 1.10
N GLU A 37 5.97 8.15 1.65
CA GLU A 37 4.79 9.01 1.63
C GLU A 37 4.47 9.48 0.22
N ASN A 38 5.47 9.97 -0.52
CA ASN A 38 5.35 10.37 -1.92
C ASN A 38 4.88 9.20 -2.79
N ALA A 39 5.40 8.01 -2.54
CA ALA A 39 4.97 6.79 -3.23
C ALA A 39 3.49 6.47 -2.96
N ILE A 40 3.01 6.66 -1.72
CA ILE A 40 1.60 6.49 -1.40
C ILE A 40 0.74 7.49 -2.18
N PHE A 41 1.11 8.78 -2.23
CA PHE A 41 0.35 9.78 -2.98
C PHE A 41 0.25 9.43 -4.47
N ASN A 42 1.36 9.04 -5.07
CA ASN A 42 1.40 8.62 -6.48
C ASN A 42 0.54 7.38 -6.74
N LEU A 43 0.56 6.39 -5.81
CA LEU A 43 -0.29 5.20 -5.92
C LEU A 43 -1.77 5.55 -5.81
N LEU A 44 -2.16 6.45 -4.90
CA LEU A 44 -3.55 6.88 -4.76
C LEU A 44 -4.06 7.58 -6.02
N ARG A 45 -3.23 8.40 -6.67
CA ARG A 45 -3.54 9.02 -7.95
C ARG A 45 -3.63 7.98 -9.07
N TYR A 46 -2.66 7.06 -9.13
CA TYR A 46 -2.62 6.00 -10.14
C TYR A 46 -3.80 5.03 -10.03
N TYR A 47 -4.20 4.67 -8.81
CA TYR A 47 -5.33 3.78 -8.52
C TYR A 47 -6.61 4.56 -8.15
N ASP A 48 -6.80 5.70 -8.74
CA ASP A 48 -8.00 6.51 -8.53
C ASP A 48 -9.30 5.67 -8.60
N ASN A 49 -10.33 6.09 -7.88
CA ASN A 49 -11.61 5.39 -7.75
C ASN A 49 -11.58 3.98 -7.10
N LYS A 50 -10.44 3.53 -6.54
CA LYS A 50 -10.35 2.27 -5.80
C LYS A 50 -10.56 2.47 -4.30
N ASN A 51 -11.16 1.47 -3.65
CA ASN A 51 -11.29 1.43 -2.19
C ASN A 51 -9.97 0.96 -1.60
N ILE A 52 -9.25 1.86 -0.91
CA ILE A 52 -7.88 1.65 -0.47
C ILE A 52 -7.78 1.75 1.04
N LEU A 53 -7.17 0.75 1.68
CA LEU A 53 -6.82 0.78 3.09
C LEU A 53 -5.30 0.88 3.25
N ILE A 54 -4.85 1.94 3.93
CA ILE A 54 -3.44 2.18 4.21
C ILE A 54 -3.16 1.83 5.66
N PHE A 55 -2.28 0.86 5.88
CA PHE A 55 -1.86 0.47 7.23
C PHE A 55 -0.62 1.22 7.68
N CYS A 56 -0.71 1.84 8.85
CA CYS A 56 0.41 2.44 9.57
C CYS A 56 0.65 1.73 10.90
N SER A 57 1.90 1.69 11.34
CA SER A 57 2.29 0.97 12.56
C SER A 57 1.93 1.69 13.86
N THR A 58 1.77 3.02 13.83
CA THR A 58 1.50 3.85 15.03
C THR A 58 0.34 4.80 14.82
N ARG A 59 -0.28 5.25 15.92
CA ARG A 59 -1.31 6.31 15.88
C ARG A 59 -0.77 7.62 15.30
N ALA A 60 0.44 7.99 15.66
CA ALA A 60 1.11 9.19 15.16
C ALA A 60 1.28 9.12 13.63
N SER A 61 1.72 7.97 13.09
CA SER A 61 1.83 7.77 11.64
C SER A 61 0.48 7.84 10.94
N VAL A 62 -0.61 7.30 11.55
CA VAL A 62 -1.97 7.43 10.99
C VAL A 62 -2.38 8.89 10.90
N THR A 63 -2.22 9.65 11.99
CA THR A 63 -2.56 11.08 12.00
C THR A 63 -1.73 11.85 10.98
N HIS A 64 -0.43 11.59 10.91
CA HIS A 64 0.47 12.24 9.96
C HIS A 64 0.04 12.00 8.51
N VAL A 65 -0.07 10.72 8.09
CA VAL A 65 -0.45 10.35 6.72
C VAL A 65 -1.85 10.88 6.39
N HIS A 66 -2.81 10.77 7.31
CA HIS A 66 -4.17 11.30 7.14
C HIS A 66 -4.16 12.81 6.88
N THR A 67 -3.48 13.61 7.72
CA THR A 67 -3.39 15.05 7.56
C THR A 67 -2.71 15.44 6.23
N ARG A 68 -1.64 14.74 5.87
CA ARG A 68 -0.93 14.97 4.61
C ARG A 68 -1.80 14.69 3.39
N LEU A 69 -2.63 13.64 3.44
CA LEU A 69 -3.60 13.31 2.38
C LEU A 69 -4.71 14.36 2.28
N LEU A 70 -5.27 14.79 3.43
CA LEU A 70 -6.28 15.87 3.45
C LEU A 70 -5.76 17.16 2.83
N ASN A 71 -4.53 17.58 3.19
CA ASN A 71 -3.90 18.79 2.67
C ASN A 71 -3.65 18.72 1.15
N ARG A 72 -3.62 17.53 0.56
CA ARG A 72 -3.53 17.30 -0.89
C ARG A 72 -4.90 17.13 -1.57
N GLY A 73 -5.99 17.34 -0.84
CA GLY A 73 -7.35 17.27 -1.38
C GLY A 73 -7.92 15.86 -1.52
N PHE A 74 -7.25 14.81 -0.99
CA PHE A 74 -7.82 13.48 -0.98
C PHE A 74 -8.99 13.37 0.00
N LYS A 75 -10.10 12.75 -0.43
CA LYS A 75 -11.19 12.36 0.46
C LYS A 75 -10.78 11.11 1.23
N VAL A 76 -10.28 11.30 2.45
CA VAL A 76 -9.70 10.25 3.29
C VAL A 76 -10.29 10.26 4.69
N VAL A 77 -10.48 9.10 5.27
CA VAL A 77 -10.82 8.93 6.69
C VAL A 77 -9.71 8.20 7.42
N CYS A 78 -9.62 8.39 8.73
CA CYS A 78 -8.68 7.62 9.55
C CYS A 78 -9.42 6.76 10.57
N LEU A 79 -8.79 5.64 10.94
CA LEU A 79 -9.24 4.74 12.00
C LEU A 79 -8.06 4.48 12.96
N SER A 80 -8.14 5.07 14.14
CA SER A 80 -7.13 4.85 15.19
C SER A 80 -7.82 4.68 16.54
N GLY A 81 -7.09 4.16 17.53
CA GLY A 81 -7.62 4.03 18.89
C GLY A 81 -7.74 5.35 19.66
N ALA A 82 -7.45 6.49 19.00
CA ALA A 82 -7.66 7.82 19.58
C ALA A 82 -9.04 8.40 19.26
N LEU A 83 -9.76 7.80 18.28
CA LEU A 83 -11.09 8.27 17.90
C LEU A 83 -12.13 7.91 18.96
N SER A 84 -13.04 8.85 19.20
CA SER A 84 -14.28 8.56 19.91
C SER A 84 -15.15 7.56 19.13
N GLN A 85 -16.11 6.95 19.79
CA GLN A 85 -17.01 6.00 19.14
C GLN A 85 -17.86 6.67 18.05
N SER A 86 -18.27 7.92 18.24
CA SER A 86 -19.02 8.69 17.25
C SER A 86 -18.19 9.01 16.00
N GLU A 87 -16.93 9.44 16.16
CA GLU A 87 -16.02 9.69 15.05
C GLU A 87 -15.71 8.39 14.27
N ARG A 88 -15.50 7.30 14.98
CA ARG A 88 -15.32 5.98 14.36
C ARG A 88 -16.54 5.56 13.55
N PHE A 89 -17.74 5.73 14.10
CA PHE A 89 -18.97 5.43 13.37
C PHE A 89 -19.13 6.28 12.12
N LYS A 90 -18.87 7.59 12.22
CA LYS A 90 -18.91 8.52 11.07
C LYS A 90 -17.91 8.10 9.98
N ALA A 91 -16.66 7.80 10.34
CA ALA A 91 -15.63 7.36 9.41
C ALA A 91 -16.05 6.09 8.64
N LEU A 92 -16.65 5.11 9.34
CA LEU A 92 -17.17 3.89 8.73
C LEU A 92 -18.35 4.14 7.80
N GLN A 93 -19.25 5.06 8.16
CA GLN A 93 -20.37 5.47 7.31
C GLN A 93 -19.88 6.18 6.05
N ASP A 94 -18.87 7.04 6.14
CA ASP A 94 -18.29 7.73 4.98
C ASP A 94 -17.66 6.76 3.97
N ILE A 95 -17.01 5.69 4.46
CA ILE A 95 -16.50 4.62 3.58
C ILE A 95 -17.66 3.85 2.96
N LYS A 96 -18.62 3.40 3.77
CA LYS A 96 -19.76 2.59 3.32
C LYS A 96 -20.62 3.32 2.28
N ASN A 97 -20.80 4.62 2.45
CA ASN A 97 -21.56 5.46 1.53
C ASN A 97 -20.75 5.94 0.31
N GLY A 98 -19.47 5.52 0.20
CA GLY A 98 -18.59 5.91 -0.91
C GLY A 98 -18.16 7.39 -0.89
N ARG A 99 -18.40 8.12 0.20
CA ARG A 99 -17.96 9.52 0.36
C ARG A 99 -16.44 9.61 0.48
N SER A 100 -15.82 8.59 1.06
CA SER A 100 -14.38 8.40 1.08
C SER A 100 -14.03 6.99 0.61
N LYS A 101 -13.08 6.88 -0.30
CA LYS A 101 -12.55 5.60 -0.78
C LYS A 101 -11.20 5.23 -0.16
N ILE A 102 -10.63 6.15 0.61
CA ILE A 102 -9.31 5.98 1.24
C ILE A 102 -9.48 5.97 2.75
N CYS A 103 -8.91 4.95 3.39
CA CYS A 103 -8.86 4.82 4.84
C CYS A 103 -7.41 4.63 5.30
N VAL A 104 -6.98 5.37 6.33
CA VAL A 104 -5.68 5.18 6.99
C VAL A 104 -5.93 4.59 8.38
N ALA A 105 -5.32 3.45 8.71
CA ALA A 105 -5.63 2.77 9.96
C ALA A 105 -4.41 2.12 10.63
N THR A 106 -4.51 1.93 11.96
CA THR A 106 -3.64 1.00 12.69
C THR A 106 -4.23 -0.40 12.69
N ASP A 107 -3.39 -1.42 12.95
CA ASP A 107 -3.83 -2.82 13.07
C ASP A 107 -4.97 -3.01 14.07
N VAL A 108 -4.85 -2.37 15.24
CA VAL A 108 -5.83 -2.49 16.33
C VAL A 108 -7.17 -1.86 15.93
N ALA A 109 -7.13 -0.71 15.28
CA ALA A 109 -8.34 0.00 14.89
C ALA A 109 -9.06 -0.68 13.71
N ALA A 110 -8.33 -1.35 12.82
CA ALA A 110 -8.90 -2.08 11.67
C ALA A 110 -9.42 -3.48 12.03
N ARG A 111 -9.14 -4.00 13.23
CA ARG A 111 -9.68 -5.30 13.69
C ARG A 111 -11.17 -5.21 13.98
N GLY A 112 -11.90 -6.26 13.59
CA GLY A 112 -13.36 -6.34 13.83
C GLY A 112 -14.19 -5.35 13.01
N ILE A 113 -13.57 -4.59 12.10
CA ILE A 113 -14.29 -3.73 11.18
C ILE A 113 -14.54 -4.51 9.89
N ASP A 114 -15.78 -4.59 9.52
CA ASP A 114 -16.18 -5.08 8.20
C ASP A 114 -16.08 -3.92 7.20
N LEU A 115 -14.87 -3.70 6.70
CA LEU A 115 -14.65 -2.83 5.55
C LEU A 115 -14.92 -3.68 4.31
N VAL A 116 -16.10 -3.49 3.75
CA VAL A 116 -16.57 -4.24 2.58
C VAL A 116 -15.83 -3.74 1.34
N ASP A 117 -15.48 -4.68 0.44
CA ASP A 117 -14.99 -4.40 -0.91
C ASP A 117 -13.72 -3.52 -1.02
N LEU A 118 -12.70 -3.83 -0.23
CA LEU A 118 -11.41 -3.19 -0.42
C LEU A 118 -10.69 -3.77 -1.64
N ASP A 119 -10.37 -2.90 -2.60
CA ASP A 119 -9.59 -3.27 -3.79
C ASP A 119 -8.11 -3.45 -3.45
N ILE A 120 -7.57 -2.52 -2.64
CA ILE A 120 -6.13 -2.41 -2.39
C ILE A 120 -5.85 -2.22 -0.90
N VAL A 121 -4.86 -2.95 -0.41
CA VAL A 121 -4.23 -2.74 0.89
C VAL A 121 -2.81 -2.25 0.67
N ILE A 122 -2.46 -1.12 1.27
CA ILE A 122 -1.11 -0.55 1.24
C ILE A 122 -0.50 -0.62 2.63
N HIS A 123 0.70 -1.16 2.73
CA HIS A 123 1.48 -1.15 3.96
C HIS A 123 2.45 0.05 3.92
N ALA A 124 2.10 1.17 4.57
CA ALA A 124 3.00 2.32 4.72
C ALA A 124 4.26 1.96 5.52
N ASP A 125 4.11 1.01 6.45
CA ASP A 125 5.21 0.39 7.20
C ASP A 125 5.13 -1.12 7.07
N LEU A 126 6.29 -1.79 6.94
CA LEU A 126 6.34 -3.26 6.93
C LEU A 126 5.68 -3.82 8.21
N PRO A 127 4.83 -4.84 8.09
CA PRO A 127 4.25 -5.54 9.23
C PRO A 127 5.32 -6.17 10.11
N ARG A 128 5.11 -6.19 11.42
CA ARG A 128 6.11 -6.68 12.39
C ARG A 128 6.40 -8.18 12.26
N ASN A 129 5.42 -8.95 11.83
CA ASN A 129 5.49 -10.40 11.68
C ASN A 129 4.52 -10.90 10.60
N ARG A 130 4.60 -12.20 10.31
CA ARG A 130 3.78 -12.91 9.36
C ARG A 130 2.27 -12.76 9.62
N GLU A 131 1.85 -12.91 10.87
CA GLU A 131 0.43 -12.86 11.25
C GLU A 131 -0.16 -11.50 10.91
N ASN A 132 0.55 -10.41 11.24
CA ASN A 132 0.13 -9.06 10.91
C ASN A 132 0.09 -8.84 9.40
N LEU A 133 1.05 -9.38 8.64
CA LEU A 133 1.04 -9.30 7.18
C LEU A 133 -0.22 -9.95 6.61
N LEU A 134 -0.51 -11.20 7.00
CA LEU A 134 -1.66 -11.95 6.49
C LEU A 134 -2.99 -11.32 6.93
N HIS A 135 -3.09 -10.85 8.18
CA HIS A 135 -4.29 -10.18 8.69
C HIS A 135 -4.58 -8.85 7.98
N ARG A 136 -3.55 -8.04 7.70
CA ARG A 136 -3.69 -6.80 6.93
C ARG A 136 -4.09 -7.10 5.49
N SER A 137 -3.36 -8.01 4.83
CA SER A 137 -3.63 -8.39 3.45
C SER A 137 -5.03 -8.97 3.29
N GLY A 138 -5.50 -9.80 4.23
CA GLY A 138 -6.84 -10.38 4.22
C GLY A 138 -7.98 -9.37 4.42
N ARG A 139 -7.72 -8.06 4.37
CA ARG A 139 -8.76 -7.03 4.25
C ARG A 139 -9.21 -6.83 2.81
N THR A 140 -8.43 -7.26 1.83
CA THR A 140 -8.79 -7.34 0.41
C THR A 140 -8.89 -8.80 -0.05
N GLY A 141 -9.31 -9.06 -1.28
CA GLY A 141 -9.41 -10.41 -1.83
C GLY A 141 -10.47 -11.28 -1.15
N ARG A 142 -11.61 -10.70 -0.75
CA ARG A 142 -12.70 -11.40 -0.08
C ARG A 142 -13.83 -11.75 -1.05
N ALA A 143 -14.61 -12.77 -0.69
CA ALA A 143 -15.80 -13.20 -1.42
C ALA A 143 -15.54 -13.49 -2.91
N GLY A 144 -14.38 -14.09 -3.24
CA GLY A 144 -14.01 -14.43 -4.63
C GLY A 144 -13.56 -13.26 -5.50
N LYS A 145 -13.46 -12.05 -4.94
CA LYS A 145 -12.90 -10.89 -5.64
C LYS A 145 -11.37 -10.90 -5.55
N LYS A 146 -10.70 -10.54 -6.65
CA LYS A 146 -9.24 -10.34 -6.63
C LYS A 146 -8.88 -9.06 -5.90
N GLY A 147 -7.94 -9.14 -4.97
CA GLY A 147 -7.42 -8.00 -4.22
C GLY A 147 -5.95 -7.74 -4.51
N LYS A 148 -5.47 -6.54 -4.20
CA LYS A 148 -4.06 -6.16 -4.32
C LYS A 148 -3.50 -5.77 -2.96
N CYS A 149 -2.29 -6.28 -2.66
CA CYS A 149 -1.56 -5.91 -1.45
C CYS A 149 -0.20 -5.33 -1.83
N ILE A 150 0.07 -4.10 -1.42
CA ILE A 150 1.28 -3.36 -1.76
C ILE A 150 2.14 -3.17 -0.52
N LEU A 151 3.44 -3.52 -0.65
CA LEU A 151 4.43 -3.34 0.39
C LEU A 151 5.59 -2.47 -0.12
N PHE A 152 6.10 -1.62 0.75
CA PHE A 152 7.35 -0.91 0.53
C PHE A 152 8.44 -1.46 1.44
N PHE A 153 9.67 -1.51 0.94
CA PHE A 153 10.84 -1.78 1.76
C PHE A 153 12.04 -0.99 1.26
N SER A 154 12.89 -0.60 2.21
CA SER A 154 14.07 0.23 1.98
C SER A 154 15.37 -0.58 2.06
N PRO A 155 16.53 0.01 1.66
CA PRO A 155 17.84 -0.64 1.78
C PRO A 155 18.15 -1.21 3.17
N LYS A 156 17.69 -0.54 4.22
CA LYS A 156 17.90 -0.99 5.60
C LYS A 156 16.99 -2.16 5.99
N GLU A 157 15.87 -2.35 5.31
CA GLU A 157 14.84 -3.33 5.62
C GLU A 157 14.95 -4.62 4.79
N ILE A 158 15.88 -4.74 3.84
CA ILE A 158 16.02 -5.91 2.92
C ILE A 158 15.95 -7.24 3.66
N LYS A 159 16.76 -7.43 4.73
CA LYS A 159 16.80 -8.70 5.47
C LYS A 159 15.50 -8.98 6.21
N PHE A 160 14.91 -7.95 6.82
CA PHE A 160 13.64 -8.07 7.51
C PHE A 160 12.53 -8.44 6.54
N TYR A 161 12.46 -7.74 5.40
CA TYR A 161 11.54 -8.02 4.32
C TYR A 161 11.66 -9.46 3.81
N GLU A 162 12.87 -9.91 3.47
CA GLU A 162 13.11 -11.27 2.96
C GLU A 162 12.66 -12.35 3.96
N ASN A 163 12.95 -12.18 5.26
CA ASN A 163 12.47 -13.09 6.29
C ASN A 163 10.94 -13.07 6.43
N LEU A 164 10.34 -11.90 6.44
CA LEU A 164 8.88 -11.73 6.55
C LEU A 164 8.15 -12.45 5.40
N ILE A 165 8.60 -12.27 4.17
CA ILE A 165 8.02 -12.91 2.98
C ILE A 165 8.19 -14.44 3.03
N PHE A 166 9.38 -14.89 3.44
CA PHE A 166 9.66 -16.31 3.59
C PHE A 166 8.76 -16.97 4.65
N GLU A 167 8.64 -16.38 5.83
CA GLU A 167 7.77 -16.86 6.90
C GLU A 167 6.29 -16.83 6.50
N ALA A 168 5.86 -15.81 5.79
CA ALA A 168 4.50 -15.68 5.30
C ALA A 168 4.17 -16.61 4.13
N LYS A 169 5.18 -17.27 3.55
CA LYS A 169 5.05 -18.16 2.38
C LYS A 169 4.34 -17.51 1.19
N ILE A 170 4.50 -16.20 1.01
CA ILE A 170 3.98 -15.45 -0.13
C ILE A 170 5.07 -15.24 -1.18
N LYS A 171 4.65 -15.01 -2.44
CA LYS A 171 5.55 -14.74 -3.57
C LYS A 171 5.18 -13.40 -4.19
N PRO A 172 5.57 -12.27 -3.56
CA PRO A 172 5.24 -10.96 -4.10
C PRO A 172 6.02 -10.68 -5.37
N ARG A 173 5.37 -9.96 -6.30
CA ARG A 173 6.05 -9.45 -7.49
C ARG A 173 6.82 -8.19 -7.11
N LEU A 174 8.14 -8.25 -7.21
CA LEU A 174 9.00 -7.07 -7.07
C LEU A 174 8.89 -6.27 -8.36
N LYS A 175 8.45 -5.02 -8.24
CA LYS A 175 8.29 -4.09 -9.36
C LYS A 175 9.15 -2.85 -9.18
N ARG A 176 9.53 -2.23 -10.29
CA ARG A 176 9.98 -0.85 -10.31
C ARG A 176 8.82 0.06 -9.92
N PHE A 177 9.08 1.12 -9.17
CA PHE A 177 8.03 2.05 -8.79
C PHE A 177 7.48 2.77 -10.03
N ILE A 178 6.20 3.11 -9.98
CA ILE A 178 5.46 3.73 -11.08
C ILE A 178 6.13 5.06 -11.45
N GLN A 179 6.46 5.22 -12.71
CA GLN A 179 7.10 6.43 -13.21
C GLN A 179 6.06 7.53 -13.45
N LYS A 180 6.52 8.78 -13.46
CA LYS A 180 5.69 9.96 -13.68
C LYS A 180 4.87 9.86 -14.97
N GLU A 181 5.52 9.43 -16.03
CA GLU A 181 4.91 9.25 -17.35
C GLU A 181 3.75 8.25 -17.36
N GLU A 182 3.86 7.18 -16.56
CA GLU A 182 2.80 6.17 -16.43
C GLU A 182 1.55 6.76 -15.75
N ILE A 183 1.75 7.63 -14.75
CA ILE A 183 0.66 8.32 -14.04
C ILE A 183 0.01 9.32 -14.99
N GLU A 184 0.81 10.15 -15.68
CA GLU A 184 0.33 11.14 -16.64
C GLU A 184 -0.46 10.51 -17.79
N ASN A 185 0.03 9.40 -18.34
CA ASN A 185 -0.68 8.67 -19.40
C ASN A 185 -2.04 8.17 -18.91
N LYS A 186 -2.11 7.65 -17.69
CA LYS A 186 -3.37 7.19 -17.11
C LYS A 186 -4.36 8.32 -16.84
N ASP A 187 -3.86 9.48 -16.43
CA ASP A 187 -4.69 10.68 -16.28
C ASP A 187 -5.20 11.19 -17.64
N ASN A 188 -4.35 11.16 -18.68
CA ASN A 188 -4.77 11.53 -20.04
C ASN A 188 -5.84 10.57 -20.57
N GLU A 189 -5.69 9.25 -20.37
CA GLU A 189 -6.74 8.26 -20.72
C GLU A 189 -8.06 8.56 -20.01
N LYS A 190 -8.02 8.92 -18.72
CA LYS A 190 -9.23 9.30 -17.97
C LYS A 190 -9.88 10.56 -18.52
N ILE A 191 -9.09 11.59 -18.86
CA ILE A 191 -9.60 12.83 -19.43
C ILE A 191 -10.36 12.55 -20.71
N ILE A 192 -9.82 11.68 -21.58
CA ILE A 192 -10.46 11.29 -22.85
C ILE A 192 -11.73 10.47 -22.60
N ASN A 193 -11.64 9.47 -21.70
CA ASN A 193 -12.77 8.56 -21.42
C ASN A 193 -13.92 9.22 -20.65
N ASN A 194 -13.64 10.34 -19.98
CA ASN A 194 -14.68 11.11 -19.25
C ASN A 194 -15.45 12.08 -20.16
N ILE A 195 -15.08 12.19 -21.43
CA ILE A 195 -15.89 12.93 -22.40
C ILE A 195 -17.13 12.05 -22.71
N THR A 196 -18.21 12.33 -22.00
CA THR A 196 -19.49 11.68 -22.23
C THR A 196 -20.42 12.65 -22.94
N PHE A 197 -21.12 12.16 -23.94
CA PHE A 197 -22.13 12.93 -24.66
C PHE A 197 -23.49 12.58 -24.07
N ASN A 198 -24.22 13.60 -23.57
CA ASN A 198 -25.63 13.48 -23.29
C ASN A 198 -26.39 13.95 -24.52
N GLU A 199 -27.25 13.11 -25.08
CA GLU A 199 -28.00 13.43 -26.29
C GLU A 199 -29.08 14.52 -26.08
N ARG A 200 -29.44 14.81 -24.82
CA ARG A 200 -30.43 15.86 -24.51
C ARG A 200 -29.73 17.15 -24.11
N VAL A 201 -29.80 18.13 -24.97
CA VAL A 201 -29.38 19.50 -24.72
C VAL A 201 -30.62 20.26 -24.24
N LEU A 202 -30.50 21.01 -23.16
CA LEU A 202 -31.56 21.90 -22.68
C LEU A 202 -31.56 23.22 -23.48
N ASP A 203 -32.74 23.87 -23.64
CA ASP A 203 -32.84 25.09 -24.46
C ASP A 203 -31.88 26.20 -24.03
N ASN A 204 -31.61 26.36 -22.75
CA ASN A 204 -30.64 27.31 -22.23
C ASN A 204 -29.20 26.91 -22.52
N GLU A 205 -28.91 25.63 -22.64
CA GLU A 205 -27.55 25.11 -23.01
C GLU A 205 -27.28 25.35 -24.50
N GLU A 206 -28.30 25.24 -25.35
CA GLU A 206 -28.18 25.49 -26.80
C GLU A 206 -27.76 26.94 -27.10
N ILE A 207 -28.24 27.94 -26.34
CA ILE A 207 -27.87 29.33 -26.49
C ILE A 207 -26.39 29.52 -26.14
N ILE A 208 -25.95 28.94 -25.01
CA ILE A 208 -24.56 29.03 -24.56
C ILE A 208 -23.63 28.28 -25.52
N LEU A 209 -24.07 27.13 -26.05
CA LEU A 209 -23.31 26.33 -27.00
C LEU A 209 -23.01 27.11 -28.28
N LYS A 210 -24.03 27.82 -28.85
CA LYS A 210 -23.84 28.70 -30.01
C LYS A 210 -22.80 29.77 -29.76
N ASP A 211 -22.97 30.50 -28.63
CA ASP A 211 -22.04 31.56 -28.24
C ASP A 211 -20.58 31.06 -28.08
N ILE A 212 -20.41 29.83 -27.57
CA ILE A 212 -19.08 29.21 -27.43
C ILE A 212 -18.49 28.85 -28.80
N ILE A 213 -19.29 28.24 -29.69
CA ILE A 213 -18.84 27.80 -31.01
C ILE A 213 -18.49 29.01 -31.88
N ASP A 214 -19.24 30.11 -31.77
CA ASP A 214 -18.98 31.35 -32.53
C ASP A 214 -17.72 32.10 -32.06
N LYS A 215 -17.36 31.98 -30.77
CA LYS A 215 -16.25 32.70 -30.16
C LYS A 215 -14.95 31.95 -30.10
N PHE A 216 -14.99 30.63 -30.01
CA PHE A 216 -13.81 29.80 -29.75
C PHE A 216 -13.68 28.65 -30.77
N SER A 217 -12.43 28.37 -31.15
CA SER A 217 -12.15 27.18 -31.93
C SER A 217 -12.28 25.90 -31.09
N ILE A 218 -12.52 24.76 -31.77
CA ILE A 218 -12.57 23.45 -31.14
C ILE A 218 -11.31 23.17 -30.30
N ARG A 219 -10.15 23.61 -30.77
CA ARG A 219 -8.87 23.46 -30.05
C ARG A 219 -8.85 24.23 -28.74
N GLU A 220 -9.37 25.46 -28.72
CA GLU A 220 -9.42 26.29 -27.51
C GLU A 220 -10.38 25.70 -26.48
N ILE A 221 -11.54 25.21 -26.93
CA ILE A 221 -12.52 24.54 -26.06
C ILE A 221 -11.91 23.27 -25.46
N ALA A 222 -11.27 22.44 -26.28
CA ALA A 222 -10.60 21.22 -25.81
C ALA A 222 -9.47 21.52 -24.82
N LEU A 223 -8.66 22.57 -25.07
CA LEU A 223 -7.60 23.00 -24.15
C LEU A 223 -8.16 23.53 -22.82
N ALA A 224 -9.27 24.27 -22.88
CA ALA A 224 -9.94 24.75 -21.67
C ALA A 224 -10.48 23.59 -20.82
N TYR A 225 -11.11 22.61 -21.46
CA TYR A 225 -11.59 21.38 -20.80
C TYR A 225 -10.43 20.62 -20.12
N ILE A 226 -9.33 20.34 -20.84
CA ILE A 226 -8.15 19.65 -20.31
C ILE A 226 -7.57 20.43 -19.13
N LYS A 227 -7.39 21.76 -19.26
CA LYS A 227 -6.85 22.60 -18.19
C LYS A 227 -7.75 22.59 -16.95
N ASN A 228 -9.07 22.62 -17.14
CA ASN A 228 -10.03 22.60 -16.02
C ASN A 228 -9.92 21.30 -15.23
N ILE A 229 -9.89 20.13 -15.90
CA ILE A 229 -9.72 18.85 -15.22
C ILE A 229 -8.34 18.73 -14.56
N LYS A 230 -7.27 19.15 -15.26
CA LYS A 230 -5.90 19.05 -14.71
C LYS A 230 -5.67 19.94 -13.49
N LYS A 231 -6.44 21.02 -13.31
CA LYS A 231 -6.36 21.91 -12.16
C LYS A 231 -6.68 21.20 -10.83
N ASP A 232 -7.59 20.23 -10.87
CA ASP A 232 -8.04 19.49 -9.69
C ASP A 232 -7.20 18.23 -9.40
N LEU A 233 -6.23 17.91 -10.27
CA LEU A 233 -5.34 16.78 -10.05
C LEU A 233 -4.28 17.13 -9.00
N THR A 234 -4.07 16.22 -8.05
CA THR A 234 -2.97 16.32 -7.09
C THR A 234 -1.63 16.27 -7.81
N PRO A 235 -0.57 16.99 -7.34
CA PRO A 235 0.75 16.90 -7.95
C PRO A 235 1.29 15.49 -7.92
N ILE A 236 2.11 15.12 -8.93
CA ILE A 236 2.90 13.89 -8.91
C ILE A 236 4.15 14.19 -8.10
N GLU A 237 4.40 13.36 -7.08
CA GLU A 237 5.53 13.51 -6.17
C GLU A 237 6.77 12.80 -6.72
N ASP A 238 7.95 13.33 -6.42
CA ASP A 238 9.20 12.69 -6.80
C ASP A 238 9.49 11.49 -5.89
N VAL A 239 9.80 10.35 -6.50
CA VAL A 239 10.23 9.10 -5.85
C VAL A 239 11.50 8.65 -6.51
N GLU A 240 12.60 8.60 -5.75
CA GLU A 240 13.91 8.21 -6.27
C GLU A 240 13.90 6.73 -6.69
N ASP A 241 14.27 6.47 -7.95
CA ASP A 241 14.36 5.11 -8.47
C ASP A 241 15.66 4.43 -8.05
N ILE A 242 15.57 3.62 -7.04
CA ILE A 242 16.69 2.78 -6.56
C ILE A 242 16.55 1.29 -6.91
N TYR A 243 15.60 0.94 -7.77
CA TYR A 243 15.28 -0.45 -8.11
C TYR A 243 16.51 -1.27 -8.54
N ASN A 244 17.33 -0.71 -9.41
CA ASN A 244 18.50 -1.40 -9.95
C ASN A 244 19.60 -1.66 -8.89
N SER A 245 19.70 -0.83 -7.86
CA SER A 245 20.68 -0.98 -6.79
C SER A 245 20.41 -2.17 -5.85
N LEU A 246 19.21 -2.75 -5.88
CA LEU A 246 18.83 -3.86 -4.99
C LEU A 246 19.72 -5.10 -5.17
N ASN A 247 20.05 -5.46 -6.41
CA ASN A 247 20.87 -6.63 -6.69
C ASN A 247 22.32 -6.43 -6.20
N GLU A 248 22.85 -5.23 -6.34
CA GLU A 248 24.18 -4.86 -5.82
C GLU A 248 24.19 -4.95 -4.28
N LEU A 249 23.21 -4.35 -3.63
CA LEU A 249 23.07 -4.39 -2.17
C LEU A 249 22.93 -5.82 -1.64
N ARG A 250 22.14 -6.65 -2.30
CA ARG A 250 22.03 -8.09 -1.96
C ARG A 250 23.36 -8.81 -2.10
N SER A 251 24.14 -8.54 -3.14
CA SER A 251 25.47 -9.15 -3.36
C SER A 251 26.46 -8.75 -2.27
N ILE A 252 26.47 -7.47 -1.91
CA ILE A 252 27.30 -6.92 -0.82
C ILE A 252 26.94 -7.58 0.51
N GLN A 253 25.65 -7.68 0.85
CA GLN A 253 25.19 -8.31 2.08
C GLN A 253 25.59 -9.79 2.16
N LYS A 254 25.53 -10.55 1.04
CA LYS A 254 26.00 -11.92 0.97
C LYS A 254 27.50 -12.00 1.25
N LYS A 255 28.32 -11.15 0.63
CA LYS A 255 29.79 -11.11 0.86
C LYS A 255 30.15 -10.86 2.34
N TYR A 256 29.45 -9.91 2.99
CA TYR A 256 29.66 -9.67 4.43
C TYR A 256 29.28 -10.86 5.32
N LYS A 257 28.19 -11.57 4.98
CA LYS A 257 27.76 -12.77 5.71
C LYS A 257 28.78 -13.91 5.61
N TYR A 258 29.42 -14.09 4.44
CA TYR A 258 30.50 -15.07 4.24
C TYR A 258 31.76 -14.69 5.01
N LYS A 259 32.18 -13.41 4.96
CA LYS A 259 33.35 -12.93 5.75
C LYS A 259 33.15 -13.12 7.26
N LYS A 260 31.94 -12.87 7.78
CA LYS A 260 31.64 -13.05 9.21
C LYS A 260 31.60 -14.52 9.63
N LYS A 261 31.14 -15.44 8.76
CA LYS A 261 31.18 -16.90 8.98
C LYS A 261 32.61 -17.42 8.91
N GLY A 262 33.45 -16.94 7.99
CA GLY A 262 34.84 -17.29 7.86
C GLY A 262 35.66 -16.89 9.11
N LYS A 263 35.45 -15.67 9.63
CA LYS A 263 36.11 -15.23 10.88
C LYS A 263 35.68 -16.07 12.10
N LYS A 264 34.39 -16.44 12.24
CA LYS A 264 33.91 -17.31 13.34
C LYS A 264 34.50 -18.74 13.23
N ARG A 265 34.67 -19.27 12.03
CA ARG A 265 35.33 -20.57 11.82
C ARG A 265 36.84 -20.52 12.13
N GLY A 266 37.52 -19.44 11.76
CA GLY A 266 38.95 -19.24 12.08
C GLY A 266 39.21 -19.10 13.59
N PHE A 267 38.29 -18.46 14.34
CA PHE A 267 38.38 -18.34 15.79
C PHE A 267 38.21 -19.71 16.50
N LYS A 268 37.21 -20.52 16.08
CA LYS A 268 37.02 -21.89 16.60
C LYS A 268 38.19 -22.83 16.28
N PHE A 269 38.90 -22.61 15.19
CA PHE A 269 40.10 -23.43 14.84
C PHE A 269 41.32 -23.06 15.67
N LYS A 270 41.47 -21.77 16.06
CA LYS A 270 42.56 -21.33 16.94
C LYS A 270 42.39 -21.83 18.37
N ASP A 271 41.19 -21.86 18.90
CA ASP A 271 40.89 -22.39 20.26
C ASP A 271 41.06 -23.90 20.34
N ARG A 272 40.73 -24.66 19.28
CA ARG A 272 41.02 -26.10 19.23
C ARG A 272 42.50 -26.44 19.18
N LYS A 273 43.36 -25.59 18.60
CA LYS A 273 44.84 -25.79 18.60
C LYS A 273 45.48 -25.41 19.93
N LYS A 274 44.92 -24.46 20.69
CA LYS A 274 45.41 -24.11 22.03
C LYS A 274 45.15 -25.22 23.06
N ASN A 275 43.96 -25.84 23.02
CA ASN A 275 43.60 -26.91 23.95
C ASN A 275 44.30 -28.26 23.67
N LYS A 276 44.94 -28.45 22.50
CA LYS A 276 45.77 -29.64 22.22
C LYS A 276 47.22 -29.53 22.68
N LYS A 277 47.71 -28.35 23.13
CA LYS A 277 49.10 -28.15 23.61
C LYS A 277 49.23 -28.16 25.16
N ILE A 278 48.15 -28.44 25.89
CA ILE A 278 48.17 -28.46 27.37
C ILE A 278 48.10 -29.89 27.96
N ASN A 279 48.04 -30.94 27.11
CA ASN A 279 48.11 -32.35 27.54
C ASN A 279 49.30 -33.04 26.91
N ILE A 280 50.53 -32.68 27.35
CA ILE A 280 51.76 -33.49 27.30
C ILE A 280 52.54 -33.14 28.57
#